data_8c535107d3104b0b52854fe669dd32f2
#
_entry.id   8c535107d3104b0b52854fe669dd32f2
#
_cell.length_a   1.000
_cell.length_b   1.000
_cell.length_c   1.000
_cell.angle_alpha   90.00
_cell.angle_beta   90.00
_cell.angle_gamma   90.00
#
_symmetry.space_group_name_H-M   'P 1'
#
loop_
_entity.id
_entity.type
_entity.pdbx_description
1 polymer ?
#
loop_
_entity_poly.entity_id
_entity_poly.type
_entity_poly.pdbx_seq_one_letter_code
_entity_poly.pdbx_strand_id
1 'polypeptide(L)'
;MTSNKLETNWEPPKTIWNPMFLSIFFANMALNMGQQMSNSLLSLYANSLGAPADQIGQLMSMFAVTALIFRFVSGPAMNAFNRRKLVGMAMSFMATAYLGFSFAPKIAPVIGVEAITILKCFRLIQGVGNAFGSACCLTIVSDTLPKDKFTTGMGYYSVAQVVAQAIGPTVGVFLRDCFGYNNTYIIIFCVMCVAIFTSTRVKLAPRKTIPFNLKLSNIIAKEAIIPAAITFLVAMGFTSINAFMLVYAEERGVMHGSWFFTVYAVTLLATRPMIGKLTDRFGFVKVAIPSVFMTACSLALIGISTNTAMLLLAAFINAFGYGAVQPMLQSLCMKSVPTERRGSASGTNYIGMDSATIIGPSVCGIVADTFGYTPTMWLVMTVPILAGMVAIFLLRRPIEKIENQFANK
;
A
#
# COMPACT_ATOMS: atom_id res chain seq x y z
N MET A 1 15.69 29.51 -26.64
CA MET A 1 14.76 30.62 -26.33
C MET A 1 13.35 30.14 -26.64
N THR A 2 12.59 29.79 -25.66
CA THR A 2 11.15 29.93 -25.47
C THR A 2 10.83 29.38 -24.07
N SER A 3 11.44 30.06 -23.07
CA SER A 3 10.89 30.10 -21.73
C SER A 3 9.73 31.08 -21.83
N ASN A 4 8.48 30.65 -21.69
CA ASN A 4 7.59 31.28 -20.77
C ASN A 4 6.11 31.18 -21.13
N LYS A 5 5.34 31.25 -20.08
CA LYS A 5 3.91 31.45 -19.89
C LYS A 5 3.12 30.17 -19.71
N LEU A 6 3.43 29.48 -18.63
CA LEU A 6 2.44 28.74 -17.85
C LEU A 6 2.30 29.41 -16.48
N GLU A 7 2.12 30.72 -16.44
CA GLU A 7 1.47 31.41 -15.35
C GLU A 7 -0.03 31.16 -15.49
N THR A 8 -0.41 29.93 -15.19
CA THR A 8 -1.81 29.62 -14.93
C THR A 8 -2.11 30.14 -13.54
N ASN A 9 -3.23 30.83 -13.38
CA ASN A 9 -3.85 31.26 -12.10
C ASN A 9 -4.21 30.04 -11.24
N TRP A 10 -3.21 29.20 -10.90
CA TRP A 10 -3.39 28.05 -10.04
C TRP A 10 -3.03 28.49 -8.61
N GLU A 11 -4.04 28.60 -7.77
CA GLU A 11 -3.85 28.79 -6.35
C GLU A 11 -3.77 27.43 -5.63
N PRO A 12 -2.81 27.24 -4.72
CA PRO A 12 -2.74 26.02 -3.92
C PRO A 12 -4.01 25.87 -3.08
N PRO A 13 -4.55 24.66 -2.94
CA PRO A 13 -5.75 24.43 -2.16
C PRO A 13 -5.56 24.87 -0.70
N LYS A 14 -6.53 25.59 -0.14
CA LYS A 14 -6.53 26.04 1.26
C LYS A 14 -7.05 24.97 2.22
N THR A 15 -7.74 23.95 1.70
CA THR A 15 -8.35 22.87 2.49
C THR A 15 -7.90 21.49 2.01
N ILE A 16 -7.87 20.51 2.92
CA ILE A 16 -7.60 19.10 2.56
C ILE A 16 -8.69 18.59 1.60
N TRP A 17 -9.96 18.87 1.93
CA TRP A 17 -11.13 18.38 1.19
C TRP A 17 -11.42 19.23 -0.07
N ASN A 18 -10.48 19.28 -0.99
CA ASN A 18 -10.65 19.90 -2.29
C ASN A 18 -11.07 18.87 -3.35
N PRO A 19 -11.69 19.28 -4.47
CA PRO A 19 -12.18 18.35 -5.49
C PRO A 19 -11.10 17.43 -6.07
N MET A 20 -9.85 17.91 -6.13
CA MET A 20 -8.71 17.12 -6.63
C MET A 20 -8.36 16.00 -5.64
N PHE A 21 -8.26 16.33 -4.36
CA PHE A 21 -8.02 15.34 -3.31
C PHE A 21 -9.13 14.28 -3.29
N LEU A 22 -10.41 14.71 -3.28
CA LEU A 22 -11.55 13.79 -3.27
C LEU A 22 -11.54 12.84 -4.47
N SER A 23 -11.29 13.35 -5.67
CA SER A 23 -11.25 12.51 -6.87
C SER A 23 -10.15 11.44 -6.80
N ILE A 24 -8.94 11.82 -6.37
CA ILE A 24 -7.83 10.86 -6.23
C ILE A 24 -8.04 9.94 -5.02
N PHE A 25 -8.67 10.42 -3.95
CA PHE A 25 -9.04 9.58 -2.80
C PHE A 25 -9.98 8.45 -3.23
N PHE A 26 -11.07 8.76 -3.96
CA PHE A 26 -12.00 7.74 -4.45
C PHE A 26 -11.37 6.84 -5.52
N ALA A 27 -10.51 7.37 -6.38
CA ALA A 27 -9.75 6.57 -7.33
C ALA A 27 -8.81 5.58 -6.64
N ASN A 28 -8.10 6.01 -5.60
CA ASN A 28 -7.25 5.15 -4.77
C ASN A 28 -8.07 4.13 -3.98
N MET A 29 -9.24 4.52 -3.48
CA MET A 29 -10.17 3.60 -2.80
C MET A 29 -10.63 2.49 -3.75
N ALA A 30 -11.05 2.83 -4.97
CA ALA A 30 -11.46 1.86 -5.99
C ALA A 30 -10.30 0.91 -6.36
N LEU A 31 -9.08 1.44 -6.52
CA LEU A 31 -7.89 0.67 -6.82
C LEU A 31 -7.58 -0.34 -5.70
N ASN A 32 -7.56 0.11 -4.45
CA ASN A 32 -7.28 -0.76 -3.31
C ASN A 32 -8.43 -1.75 -3.06
N MET A 33 -9.68 -1.33 -3.22
CA MET A 33 -10.84 -2.19 -3.06
C MET A 33 -10.83 -3.33 -4.07
N GLY A 34 -10.64 -3.01 -5.36
CA GLY A 34 -10.50 -4.01 -6.43
C GLY A 34 -9.34 -4.97 -6.17
N GLN A 35 -8.21 -4.46 -5.65
CA GLN A 35 -7.06 -5.29 -5.30
C GLN A 35 -7.35 -6.23 -4.14
N GLN A 36 -7.96 -5.76 -3.05
CA GLN A 36 -8.24 -6.58 -1.87
C GLN A 36 -9.31 -7.64 -2.16
N MET A 37 -10.35 -7.27 -2.90
CA MET A 37 -11.33 -8.24 -3.42
C MET A 37 -10.66 -9.29 -4.30
N SER A 38 -9.83 -8.87 -5.26
CA SER A 38 -9.11 -9.77 -6.16
C SER A 38 -8.16 -10.71 -5.41
N ASN A 39 -7.43 -10.22 -4.42
CA ASN A 39 -6.51 -11.06 -3.63
C ASN A 39 -7.26 -12.19 -2.92
N SER A 40 -8.40 -11.92 -2.32
CA SER A 40 -9.20 -12.94 -1.62
C SER A 40 -9.91 -13.88 -2.57
N LEU A 41 -10.42 -13.38 -3.69
CA LEU A 41 -11.20 -14.17 -4.64
C LEU A 41 -10.33 -15.04 -5.55
N LEU A 42 -9.15 -14.55 -5.94
CA LEU A 42 -8.37 -15.20 -6.99
C LEU A 42 -7.82 -16.56 -6.56
N SER A 43 -7.42 -16.70 -5.30
CA SER A 43 -7.02 -17.99 -4.73
C SER A 43 -8.17 -18.99 -4.69
N LEU A 44 -9.35 -18.52 -4.22
CA LEU A 44 -10.56 -19.33 -4.21
C LEU A 44 -11.02 -19.73 -5.62
N TYR A 45 -10.91 -18.78 -6.57
CA TYR A 45 -11.26 -19.02 -7.96
C TYR A 45 -10.34 -20.04 -8.62
N ALA A 46 -9.02 -19.92 -8.44
CA ALA A 46 -8.06 -20.87 -8.95
C ALA A 46 -8.29 -22.27 -8.37
N ASN A 47 -8.59 -22.36 -7.06
CA ASN A 47 -8.95 -23.62 -6.40
C ASN A 47 -10.24 -24.23 -6.99
N SER A 48 -11.27 -23.42 -7.25
CA SER A 48 -12.52 -23.89 -7.89
C SER A 48 -12.33 -24.37 -9.33
N LEU A 49 -11.24 -23.96 -9.99
CA LEU A 49 -10.83 -24.46 -11.31
C LEU A 49 -9.94 -25.70 -11.24
N GLY A 50 -9.71 -26.25 -10.03
CA GLY A 50 -8.90 -27.46 -9.82
C GLY A 50 -7.39 -27.20 -9.83
N ALA A 51 -6.93 -25.95 -9.67
CA ALA A 51 -5.51 -25.64 -9.65
C ALA A 51 -4.85 -26.17 -8.36
N PRO A 52 -3.68 -26.85 -8.45
CA PRO A 52 -2.94 -27.30 -7.29
C PRO A 52 -2.36 -26.13 -6.48
N ALA A 53 -2.07 -26.35 -5.19
CA ALA A 53 -1.68 -25.31 -4.25
C ALA A 53 -0.41 -24.55 -4.66
N ASP A 54 0.58 -25.23 -5.27
CA ASP A 54 1.79 -24.62 -5.79
C ASP A 54 1.49 -23.60 -6.90
N GLN A 55 0.57 -23.94 -7.81
CA GLN A 55 0.15 -23.02 -8.87
C GLN A 55 -0.64 -21.82 -8.34
N ILE A 56 -1.44 -22.01 -7.28
CA ILE A 56 -2.11 -20.91 -6.59
C ILE A 56 -1.07 -20.00 -5.94
N GLY A 57 -0.06 -20.56 -5.27
CA GLY A 57 1.05 -19.80 -4.70
C GLY A 57 1.82 -18.98 -5.74
N GLN A 58 2.14 -19.59 -6.89
CA GLN A 58 2.76 -18.90 -8.03
C GLN A 58 1.89 -17.75 -8.54
N LEU A 59 0.59 -18.00 -8.73
CA LEU A 59 -0.38 -16.98 -9.18
C LEU A 59 -0.38 -15.77 -8.24
N MET A 60 -0.35 -15.99 -6.93
CA MET A 60 -0.37 -14.90 -5.94
C MET A 60 0.94 -14.12 -5.90
N SER A 61 2.10 -14.77 -6.01
CA SER A 61 3.41 -14.13 -5.97
C SER A 61 3.74 -13.33 -7.23
N MET A 62 3.27 -13.73 -8.40
CA MET A 62 3.52 -13.04 -9.68
C MET A 62 3.16 -11.56 -9.65
N PHE A 63 2.10 -11.21 -8.94
CA PHE A 63 1.69 -9.82 -8.74
C PHE A 63 2.78 -8.97 -8.05
N ALA A 64 3.32 -9.46 -6.93
CA ALA A 64 4.29 -8.71 -6.13
C ALA A 64 5.63 -8.57 -6.87
N VAL A 65 6.08 -9.63 -7.54
CA VAL A 65 7.31 -9.61 -8.35
C VAL A 65 7.19 -8.60 -9.48
N THR A 66 6.09 -8.63 -10.23
CA THR A 66 5.89 -7.70 -11.35
C THR A 66 5.74 -6.26 -10.83
N ALA A 67 5.01 -6.05 -9.74
CA ALA A 67 4.88 -4.73 -9.14
C ALA A 67 6.27 -4.18 -8.74
N LEU A 68 7.11 -4.97 -8.08
CA LEU A 68 8.45 -4.55 -7.67
C LEU A 68 9.33 -4.18 -8.87
N ILE A 69 9.37 -5.02 -9.92
CA ILE A 69 10.15 -4.74 -11.14
C ILE A 69 9.73 -3.40 -11.76
N PHE A 70 8.45 -3.17 -11.92
CA PHE A 70 7.95 -1.95 -12.55
C PHE A 70 8.01 -0.71 -11.64
N ARG A 71 8.29 -0.85 -10.32
CA ARG A 71 8.58 0.28 -9.43
C ARG A 71 9.81 1.07 -9.87
N PHE A 72 10.82 0.38 -10.38
CA PHE A 72 12.02 1.05 -10.89
C PHE A 72 11.74 1.98 -12.08
N VAL A 73 10.69 1.70 -12.84
CA VAL A 73 10.25 2.52 -13.99
C VAL A 73 9.22 3.58 -13.57
N SER A 74 8.30 3.25 -12.66
CA SER A 74 7.19 4.12 -12.30
C SER A 74 7.62 5.44 -11.68
N GLY A 75 8.66 5.45 -10.83
CA GLY A 75 9.21 6.66 -10.21
C GLY A 75 9.67 7.71 -11.23
N PRO A 76 10.64 7.39 -12.11
CA PRO A 76 11.07 8.27 -13.19
C PRO A 76 9.93 8.67 -14.14
N ALA A 77 9.04 7.74 -14.49
CA ALA A 77 7.91 8.03 -15.35
C ALA A 77 6.98 9.10 -14.77
N MET A 78 6.72 9.04 -13.46
CA MET A 78 5.91 10.05 -12.78
C MET A 78 6.56 11.44 -12.73
N ASN A 79 7.86 11.53 -12.83
CA ASN A 79 8.57 12.82 -12.91
C ASN A 79 8.56 13.39 -14.32
N ALA A 80 8.60 12.53 -15.34
CA ALA A 80 8.74 12.92 -16.74
C ALA A 80 7.39 13.12 -17.44
N PHE A 81 6.41 12.28 -17.15
CA PHE A 81 5.15 12.26 -17.88
C PHE A 81 3.98 12.89 -17.08
N ASN A 82 2.88 13.14 -17.79
CA ASN A 82 1.66 13.64 -17.17
C ASN A 82 1.06 12.56 -16.24
N ARG A 83 1.07 12.83 -14.93
CA ARG A 83 0.59 11.92 -13.89
C ARG A 83 -0.87 11.50 -14.07
N ARG A 84 -1.72 12.39 -14.63
CA ARG A 84 -3.11 12.07 -14.94
C ARG A 84 -3.22 10.98 -16.01
N LYS A 85 -2.39 11.05 -17.05
CA LYS A 85 -2.34 9.99 -18.07
C LYS A 85 -1.79 8.69 -17.52
N LEU A 86 -0.78 8.78 -16.64
CA LEU A 86 -0.18 7.59 -16.00
C LEU A 86 -1.16 6.89 -15.06
N VAL A 87 -1.94 7.64 -14.26
CA VAL A 87 -2.95 7.02 -13.38
C VAL A 87 -4.06 6.37 -14.19
N GLY A 88 -4.51 7.01 -15.28
CA GLY A 88 -5.48 6.42 -16.19
C GLY A 88 -4.96 5.13 -16.83
N MET A 89 -3.71 5.14 -17.33
CA MET A 89 -3.05 3.95 -17.89
C MET A 89 -2.93 2.83 -16.84
N ALA A 90 -2.49 3.15 -15.64
CA ALA A 90 -2.34 2.17 -14.56
C ALA A 90 -3.68 1.50 -14.21
N MET A 91 -4.73 2.30 -14.05
CA MET A 91 -6.08 1.78 -13.80
C MET A 91 -6.63 0.99 -14.99
N SER A 92 -6.26 1.33 -16.22
CA SER A 92 -6.63 0.56 -17.41
C SER A 92 -5.96 -0.83 -17.39
N PHE A 93 -4.69 -0.95 -16.99
CA PHE A 93 -4.06 -2.26 -16.78
C PHE A 93 -4.78 -3.08 -15.70
N MET A 94 -5.15 -2.45 -14.58
CA MET A 94 -5.93 -3.12 -13.53
C MET A 94 -7.30 -3.59 -14.04
N ALA A 95 -8.03 -2.72 -14.75
CA ALA A 95 -9.32 -3.04 -15.36
C ALA A 95 -9.19 -4.20 -16.36
N THR A 96 -8.20 -4.16 -17.24
CA THR A 96 -7.92 -5.24 -18.20
C THR A 96 -7.64 -6.56 -17.48
N ALA A 97 -6.92 -6.55 -16.37
CA ALA A 97 -6.66 -7.75 -15.59
C ALA A 97 -7.96 -8.34 -15.01
N TYR A 98 -8.84 -7.50 -14.43
CA TYR A 98 -10.12 -7.98 -13.89
C TYR A 98 -11.04 -8.54 -14.99
N LEU A 99 -11.06 -7.88 -16.15
CA LEU A 99 -11.79 -8.40 -17.31
C LEU A 99 -11.23 -9.75 -17.76
N GLY A 100 -9.90 -9.88 -17.81
CA GLY A 100 -9.21 -11.11 -18.14
C GLY A 100 -9.51 -12.25 -17.15
N PHE A 101 -9.58 -11.96 -15.84
CA PHE A 101 -9.98 -12.96 -14.84
C PHE A 101 -11.41 -13.44 -15.06
N SER A 102 -12.34 -12.53 -15.43
CA SER A 102 -13.72 -12.90 -15.73
C SER A 102 -13.84 -13.86 -16.93
N PHE A 103 -13.05 -13.62 -17.97
CA PHE A 103 -13.15 -14.38 -19.21
C PHE A 103 -12.16 -15.56 -19.30
N ALA A 104 -11.28 -15.77 -18.32
CA ALA A 104 -10.25 -16.82 -18.35
C ALA A 104 -10.81 -18.22 -18.70
N PRO A 105 -11.92 -18.72 -18.10
CA PRO A 105 -12.43 -20.04 -18.45
C PRO A 105 -13.02 -20.13 -19.87
N LYS A 106 -13.44 -18.99 -20.45
CA LYS A 106 -13.97 -18.95 -21.82
C LYS A 106 -12.84 -18.88 -22.85
N ILE A 107 -11.76 -18.19 -22.53
CA ILE A 107 -10.60 -18.01 -23.41
C ILE A 107 -9.73 -19.26 -23.44
N ALA A 108 -9.58 -19.95 -22.31
CA ALA A 108 -8.72 -21.12 -22.14
C ALA A 108 -8.93 -22.21 -23.19
N PRO A 109 -10.16 -22.69 -23.44
CA PRO A 109 -10.41 -23.71 -24.46
C PRO A 109 -10.12 -23.24 -25.90
N VAL A 110 -10.31 -21.93 -26.17
CA VAL A 110 -10.10 -21.36 -27.52
C VAL A 110 -8.60 -21.33 -27.88
N ILE A 111 -7.74 -21.07 -26.88
CA ILE A 111 -6.28 -20.99 -27.08
C ILE A 111 -5.60 -22.35 -26.85
N GLY A 112 -6.30 -23.32 -26.26
CA GLY A 112 -5.75 -24.64 -25.95
C GLY A 112 -4.80 -24.64 -24.72
N VAL A 113 -5.03 -23.75 -23.75
CA VAL A 113 -4.24 -23.64 -22.50
C VAL A 113 -5.15 -23.77 -21.28
N GLU A 114 -4.57 -24.06 -20.13
CA GLU A 114 -5.31 -24.09 -18.87
C GLU A 114 -5.76 -22.68 -18.43
N ALA A 115 -6.94 -22.58 -17.82
CA ALA A 115 -7.48 -21.31 -17.33
C ALA A 115 -6.54 -20.63 -16.31
N ILE A 116 -5.83 -21.42 -15.48
CA ILE A 116 -4.85 -20.92 -14.51
C ILE A 116 -3.70 -20.15 -15.19
N THR A 117 -3.27 -20.59 -16.37
CA THR A 117 -2.21 -19.90 -17.15
C THR A 117 -2.68 -18.52 -17.60
N ILE A 118 -3.93 -18.40 -18.01
CA ILE A 118 -4.53 -17.11 -18.37
C ILE A 118 -4.63 -16.21 -17.15
N LEU A 119 -5.08 -16.74 -16.00
CA LEU A 119 -5.10 -16.01 -14.74
C LEU A 119 -3.70 -15.49 -14.38
N LYS A 120 -2.65 -16.30 -14.52
CA LYS A 120 -1.26 -15.91 -14.29
C LYS A 120 -0.83 -14.77 -15.20
N CYS A 121 -1.14 -14.81 -16.50
CA CYS A 121 -0.82 -13.74 -17.45
C CYS A 121 -1.50 -12.41 -17.05
N PHE A 122 -2.79 -12.44 -16.74
CA PHE A 122 -3.51 -11.23 -16.31
C PHE A 122 -3.06 -10.75 -14.93
N ARG A 123 -2.56 -11.64 -14.07
CA ARG A 123 -1.98 -11.27 -12.77
C ARG A 123 -0.69 -10.45 -12.93
N LEU A 124 0.15 -10.78 -13.92
CA LEU A 124 1.32 -9.96 -14.28
C LEU A 124 0.90 -8.56 -14.72
N ILE A 125 -0.14 -8.46 -15.57
CA ILE A 125 -0.69 -7.17 -16.02
C ILE A 125 -1.21 -6.35 -14.82
N GLN A 126 -1.89 -6.99 -13.87
CA GLN A 126 -2.37 -6.36 -12.65
C GLN A 126 -1.21 -5.79 -11.82
N GLY A 127 -0.09 -6.51 -11.71
CA GLY A 127 1.12 -6.05 -11.01
C GLY A 127 1.70 -4.78 -11.63
N VAL A 128 1.76 -4.70 -12.96
CA VAL A 128 2.15 -3.47 -13.68
C VAL A 128 1.22 -2.32 -13.31
N GLY A 129 -0.09 -2.53 -13.40
CA GLY A 129 -1.09 -1.53 -13.05
C GLY A 129 -0.93 -1.01 -11.62
N ASN A 130 -0.69 -1.90 -10.66
CA ASN A 130 -0.46 -1.52 -9.26
C ASN A 130 0.83 -0.73 -9.06
N ALA A 131 1.92 -1.10 -9.75
CA ALA A 131 3.20 -0.41 -9.65
C ALA A 131 3.10 1.08 -10.00
N PHE A 132 2.33 1.41 -11.02
CA PHE A 132 2.09 2.80 -11.41
C PHE A 132 0.95 3.44 -10.62
N GLY A 133 -0.18 2.74 -10.41
CA GLY A 133 -1.40 3.29 -9.85
C GLY A 133 -1.23 3.81 -8.43
N SER A 134 -0.73 2.98 -7.52
CA SER A 134 -0.53 3.35 -6.11
C SER A 134 0.47 4.49 -5.95
N ALA A 135 1.59 4.44 -6.68
CA ALA A 135 2.61 5.47 -6.64
C ALA A 135 2.14 6.80 -7.26
N CYS A 136 1.38 6.74 -8.38
CA CYS A 136 0.77 7.93 -8.99
C CYS A 136 -0.26 8.59 -8.06
N CYS A 137 -1.16 7.83 -7.46
CA CYS A 137 -2.16 8.35 -6.53
C CYS A 137 -1.49 9.04 -5.33
N LEU A 138 -0.50 8.39 -4.72
CA LEU A 138 0.27 8.97 -3.62
C LEU A 138 0.94 10.29 -4.02
N THR A 139 1.56 10.32 -5.20
CA THR A 139 2.27 11.50 -5.69
C THR A 139 1.31 12.65 -6.02
N ILE A 140 0.17 12.37 -6.66
CA ILE A 140 -0.84 13.39 -6.97
C ILE A 140 -1.43 13.97 -5.69
N VAL A 141 -1.78 13.12 -4.72
CA VAL A 141 -2.30 13.59 -3.43
C VAL A 141 -1.30 14.49 -2.74
N SER A 142 -0.01 14.12 -2.73
CA SER A 142 1.03 14.97 -2.12
C SER A 142 1.16 16.36 -2.76
N ASP A 143 0.74 16.53 -4.02
CA ASP A 143 0.73 17.83 -4.71
C ASP A 143 -0.54 18.65 -4.43
N THR A 144 -1.60 18.01 -3.93
CA THR A 144 -2.91 18.65 -3.69
C THR A 144 -3.14 19.08 -2.24
N LEU A 145 -2.23 18.74 -1.34
CA LEU A 145 -2.38 18.99 0.08
C LEU A 145 -1.76 20.34 0.50
N PRO A 146 -2.43 21.09 1.40
CA PRO A 146 -1.84 22.27 2.06
C PRO A 146 -0.61 21.86 2.88
N LYS A 147 0.43 22.70 2.89
CA LYS A 147 1.68 22.41 3.59
C LYS A 147 1.51 22.25 5.11
N ASP A 148 0.69 23.11 5.71
CA ASP A 148 0.39 23.13 7.15
C ASP A 148 -0.36 21.89 7.63
N LYS A 149 -1.08 21.19 6.72
CA LYS A 149 -1.89 20.00 7.01
C LYS A 149 -1.44 18.77 6.20
N PHE A 150 -0.18 18.74 5.79
CA PHE A 150 0.31 17.73 4.85
C PHE A 150 0.22 16.32 5.44
N THR A 151 0.72 16.09 6.65
CA THR A 151 0.70 14.76 7.28
C THR A 151 -0.72 14.33 7.64
N THR A 152 -1.56 15.26 8.10
CA THR A 152 -2.98 14.99 8.33
C THR A 152 -3.69 14.57 7.04
N GLY A 153 -3.43 15.27 5.94
CA GLY A 153 -4.01 14.93 4.63
C GLY A 153 -3.54 13.58 4.11
N MET A 154 -2.26 13.24 4.30
CA MET A 154 -1.72 11.91 3.99
C MET A 154 -2.37 10.82 4.86
N GLY A 155 -2.66 11.14 6.13
CA GLY A 155 -3.43 10.27 7.02
C GLY A 155 -4.83 9.96 6.46
N TYR A 156 -5.59 10.99 6.05
CA TYR A 156 -6.89 10.81 5.41
C TYR A 156 -6.80 10.01 4.10
N TYR A 157 -5.80 10.29 3.26
CA TYR A 157 -5.58 9.54 2.03
C TYR A 157 -5.42 8.03 2.29
N SER A 158 -4.70 7.65 3.35
CA SER A 158 -4.49 6.25 3.69
C SER A 158 -5.74 5.56 4.27
N VAL A 159 -6.78 6.30 4.68
CA VAL A 159 -8.08 5.72 5.08
C VAL A 159 -8.67 4.87 3.95
N ALA A 160 -8.50 5.28 2.68
CA ALA A 160 -8.98 4.51 1.54
C ALA A 160 -8.38 3.09 1.50
N GLN A 161 -7.10 2.93 1.83
CA GLN A 161 -6.45 1.62 1.91
C GLN A 161 -6.99 0.78 3.08
N VAL A 162 -7.18 1.43 4.24
CA VAL A 162 -7.67 0.74 5.44
C VAL A 162 -9.10 0.22 5.24
N VAL A 163 -9.97 1.06 4.68
CA VAL A 163 -11.36 0.65 4.34
C VAL A 163 -11.33 -0.51 3.37
N ALA A 164 -10.51 -0.45 2.33
CA ALA A 164 -10.39 -1.52 1.35
C ALA A 164 -9.89 -2.84 1.99
N GLN A 165 -8.92 -2.77 2.90
CA GLN A 165 -8.42 -3.95 3.63
C GLN A 165 -9.48 -4.55 4.55
N ALA A 166 -10.26 -3.70 5.24
CA ALA A 166 -11.26 -4.13 6.20
C ALA A 166 -12.46 -4.83 5.55
N ILE A 167 -12.99 -4.25 4.48
CA ILE A 167 -14.27 -4.70 3.89
C ILE A 167 -14.10 -5.35 2.52
N GLY A 168 -12.99 -5.14 1.83
CA GLY A 168 -12.76 -5.66 0.48
C GLY A 168 -12.95 -7.16 0.35
N PRO A 169 -12.28 -8.00 1.18
CA PRO A 169 -12.46 -9.44 1.13
C PRO A 169 -13.92 -9.88 1.35
N THR A 170 -14.59 -9.28 2.33
CA THR A 170 -16.01 -9.61 2.66
C THR A 170 -16.95 -9.22 1.53
N VAL A 171 -16.78 -8.01 0.96
CA VAL A 171 -17.57 -7.57 -0.21
C VAL A 171 -17.29 -8.47 -1.41
N GLY A 172 -16.03 -8.86 -1.62
CA GLY A 172 -15.66 -9.77 -2.70
C GLY A 172 -16.37 -11.12 -2.60
N VAL A 173 -16.33 -11.75 -1.43
CA VAL A 173 -16.99 -13.04 -1.17
C VAL A 173 -18.52 -12.90 -1.32
N PHE A 174 -19.12 -11.86 -0.76
CA PHE A 174 -20.56 -11.60 -0.90
C PHE A 174 -20.99 -11.46 -2.37
N LEU A 175 -20.24 -10.70 -3.17
CA LEU A 175 -20.55 -10.56 -4.60
C LEU A 175 -20.38 -11.89 -5.35
N ARG A 176 -19.35 -12.69 -5.00
CA ARG A 176 -19.16 -14.03 -5.57
C ARG A 176 -20.36 -14.94 -5.26
N ASP A 177 -20.84 -14.92 -4.03
CA ASP A 177 -21.96 -15.76 -3.59
C ASP A 177 -23.27 -15.36 -4.29
N CYS A 178 -23.47 -14.07 -4.55
CA CYS A 178 -24.64 -13.56 -5.27
C CYS A 178 -24.57 -13.74 -6.79
N PHE A 179 -23.40 -13.53 -7.40
CA PHE A 179 -23.27 -13.36 -8.85
C PHE A 179 -22.26 -14.33 -9.51
N GLY A 180 -21.53 -15.12 -8.72
CA GLY A 180 -20.44 -15.97 -9.19
C GLY A 180 -19.14 -15.22 -9.49
N TYR A 181 -18.04 -15.94 -9.69
CA TYR A 181 -16.71 -15.36 -9.90
C TYR A 181 -16.66 -14.41 -11.11
N ASN A 182 -17.16 -14.87 -12.26
CA ASN A 182 -17.04 -14.12 -13.52
C ASN A 182 -17.74 -12.75 -13.43
N ASN A 183 -18.98 -12.73 -12.96
CA ASN A 183 -19.74 -11.49 -12.84
C ASN A 183 -19.17 -10.56 -11.76
N THR A 184 -18.62 -11.11 -10.68
CA THR A 184 -17.93 -10.32 -9.66
C THR A 184 -16.73 -9.58 -10.26
N TYR A 185 -15.93 -10.23 -11.09
CA TYR A 185 -14.82 -9.55 -11.77
C TYR A 185 -15.29 -8.50 -12.79
N ILE A 186 -16.44 -8.70 -13.44
CA ILE A 186 -17.06 -7.66 -14.29
C ILE A 186 -17.50 -6.46 -13.45
N ILE A 187 -18.09 -6.67 -12.28
CA ILE A 187 -18.45 -5.57 -11.36
C ILE A 187 -17.20 -4.78 -10.95
N ILE A 188 -16.12 -5.47 -10.56
CA ILE A 188 -14.85 -4.81 -10.21
C ILE A 188 -14.30 -4.03 -11.41
N PHE A 189 -14.36 -4.58 -12.61
CA PHE A 189 -13.98 -3.90 -13.85
C PHE A 189 -14.81 -2.62 -14.07
N CYS A 190 -16.13 -2.66 -13.92
CA CYS A 190 -17.01 -1.49 -14.06
C CYS A 190 -16.67 -0.40 -13.03
N VAL A 191 -16.44 -0.76 -11.77
CA VAL A 191 -16.00 0.19 -10.74
C VAL A 191 -14.67 0.83 -11.11
N MET A 192 -13.74 0.05 -11.67
CA MET A 192 -12.46 0.58 -12.14
C MET A 192 -12.62 1.53 -13.32
N CYS A 193 -13.53 1.26 -14.26
CA CYS A 193 -13.84 2.17 -15.36
C CYS A 193 -14.40 3.53 -14.87
N VAL A 194 -15.25 3.52 -13.85
CA VAL A 194 -15.73 4.75 -13.20
C VAL A 194 -14.58 5.51 -12.55
N ALA A 195 -13.66 4.79 -11.86
CA ALA A 195 -12.48 5.39 -11.26
C ALA A 195 -11.53 6.00 -12.31
N ILE A 196 -11.35 5.37 -13.47
CA ILE A 196 -10.61 5.93 -14.61
C ILE A 196 -11.23 7.23 -15.06
N PHE A 197 -12.54 7.22 -15.30
CA PHE A 197 -13.25 8.41 -15.78
C PHE A 197 -13.13 9.58 -14.81
N THR A 198 -13.33 9.34 -13.51
CA THR A 198 -13.25 10.39 -12.48
C THR A 198 -11.83 10.91 -12.32
N SER A 199 -10.82 10.03 -12.21
CA SER A 199 -9.41 10.40 -12.01
C SER A 199 -8.81 11.16 -13.19
N THR A 200 -9.20 10.83 -14.41
CA THR A 200 -8.70 11.50 -15.62
C THR A 200 -9.33 12.88 -15.88
N ARG A 201 -10.40 13.25 -15.17
CA ARG A 201 -11.03 14.58 -15.25
C ARG A 201 -10.40 15.61 -14.30
N VAL A 202 -9.55 15.19 -13.36
CA VAL A 202 -8.92 16.08 -12.38
C VAL A 202 -7.96 17.05 -13.06
N LYS A 203 -8.06 18.33 -12.73
CA LYS A 203 -7.08 19.34 -13.13
C LYS A 203 -5.92 19.28 -12.14
N LEU A 204 -4.73 18.90 -12.61
CA LEU A 204 -3.52 18.86 -11.78
C LEU A 204 -2.79 20.20 -11.83
N ALA A 205 -2.09 20.51 -10.72
CA ALA A 205 -1.19 21.66 -10.65
C ALA A 205 -0.16 21.64 -11.80
N PRO A 206 0.11 22.78 -12.43
CA PRO A 206 1.23 22.89 -13.36
C PRO A 206 2.54 22.63 -12.64
N ARG A 207 3.42 21.84 -13.24
CA ARG A 207 4.71 21.48 -12.65
C ARG A 207 5.81 21.41 -13.70
N LYS A 208 7.04 21.63 -13.26
CA LYS A 208 8.22 21.35 -14.09
C LYS A 208 8.38 19.82 -14.21
N THR A 209 8.60 19.33 -15.40
CA THR A 209 8.90 17.91 -15.66
C THR A 209 10.41 17.71 -15.82
N ILE A 210 10.89 16.56 -15.37
CA ILE A 210 12.28 16.13 -15.55
C ILE A 210 12.30 15.14 -16.71
N PRO A 211 13.24 15.23 -17.67
CA PRO A 211 13.33 14.27 -18.77
C PRO A 211 13.35 12.83 -18.26
N PHE A 212 12.64 11.94 -18.95
CA PHE A 212 12.64 10.53 -18.60
C PHE A 212 14.03 9.94 -18.77
N ASN A 213 14.57 9.41 -17.68
CA ASN A 213 15.87 8.78 -17.67
C ASN A 213 15.91 7.73 -16.55
N LEU A 214 16.33 6.53 -16.88
CA LEU A 214 16.47 5.40 -15.96
C LEU A 214 17.80 5.40 -15.20
N LYS A 215 18.47 6.55 -15.07
CA LYS A 215 19.62 6.67 -14.17
C LYS A 215 19.17 6.38 -12.73
N LEU A 216 19.99 5.70 -11.96
CA LEU A 216 19.68 5.32 -10.58
C LEU A 216 19.26 6.51 -9.70
N SER A 217 19.81 7.70 -9.95
CA SER A 217 19.43 8.95 -9.28
C SER A 217 17.99 9.41 -9.54
N ASN A 218 17.37 8.95 -10.63
CA ASN A 218 15.99 9.26 -10.98
C ASN A 218 15.02 8.15 -10.54
N ILE A 219 15.52 6.94 -10.40
CA ILE A 219 14.78 5.78 -9.92
C ILE A 219 14.60 5.89 -8.40
N ILE A 220 15.72 6.05 -7.69
CA ILE A 220 15.76 6.14 -6.24
C ILE A 220 16.07 7.58 -5.84
N ALA A 221 15.19 8.17 -5.05
CA ALA A 221 15.44 9.46 -4.44
C ALA A 221 16.37 9.25 -3.23
N LYS A 222 17.64 9.67 -3.34
CA LYS A 222 18.65 9.50 -2.27
C LYS A 222 18.17 10.08 -0.95
N GLU A 223 17.47 11.21 -1.00
CA GLU A 223 16.92 11.91 0.15
C GLU A 223 15.79 11.12 0.84
N ALA A 224 15.10 10.24 0.10
CA ALA A 224 14.01 9.39 0.60
C ALA A 224 14.50 8.00 1.06
N ILE A 225 15.78 7.66 0.93
CA ILE A 225 16.31 6.34 1.32
C ILE A 225 16.12 6.09 2.82
N ILE A 226 16.39 7.10 3.66
CA ILE A 226 16.24 6.96 5.12
C ILE A 226 14.81 6.59 5.50
N PRO A 227 13.77 7.38 5.13
CA PRO A 227 12.40 7.02 5.45
C PRO A 227 11.94 5.72 4.78
N ALA A 228 12.42 5.40 3.56
CA ALA A 228 12.08 4.15 2.89
C ALA A 228 12.70 2.91 3.55
N ALA A 229 13.94 3.01 4.04
CA ALA A 229 14.58 1.94 4.81
C ALA A 229 13.86 1.70 6.16
N ILE A 230 13.45 2.77 6.83
CA ILE A 230 12.63 2.65 8.04
C ILE A 230 11.28 2.01 7.70
N THR A 231 10.65 2.41 6.58
CA THR A 231 9.41 1.78 6.09
C THR A 231 9.60 0.29 5.88
N PHE A 232 10.68 -0.12 5.22
CA PHE A 232 11.02 -1.53 5.01
C PHE A 232 11.09 -2.30 6.34
N LEU A 233 11.86 -1.80 7.31
CA LEU A 233 12.06 -2.46 8.60
C LEU A 233 10.74 -2.60 9.38
N VAL A 234 9.96 -1.53 9.48
CA VAL A 234 8.71 -1.53 10.24
C VAL A 234 7.60 -2.31 9.52
N ALA A 235 7.57 -2.28 8.19
CA ALA A 235 6.58 -3.00 7.40
C ALA A 235 6.77 -4.53 7.43
N MET A 236 8.00 -5.04 7.64
CA MET A 236 8.26 -6.49 7.73
C MET A 236 7.37 -7.18 8.77
N GLY A 237 7.19 -6.57 9.94
CA GLY A 237 6.31 -7.12 10.98
C GLY A 237 4.85 -7.17 10.55
N PHE A 238 4.33 -6.10 9.97
CA PHE A 238 2.93 -6.03 9.54
C PHE A 238 2.62 -6.96 8.37
N THR A 239 3.52 -7.09 7.40
CA THR A 239 3.36 -8.02 6.28
C THR A 239 3.38 -9.47 6.75
N SER A 240 4.17 -9.79 7.79
CA SER A 240 4.15 -11.09 8.46
C SER A 240 2.84 -11.36 9.19
N ILE A 241 2.25 -10.36 9.86
CA ILE A 241 0.90 -10.46 10.44
C ILE A 241 -0.12 -10.82 9.36
N ASN A 242 -0.11 -10.11 8.24
CA ASN A 242 -1.04 -10.40 7.13
C ASN A 242 -0.90 -11.82 6.57
N ALA A 243 0.31 -12.38 6.58
CA ALA A 243 0.57 -13.71 6.02
C ALA A 243 0.24 -14.84 7.00
N PHE A 244 0.58 -14.70 8.27
CA PHE A 244 0.65 -15.83 9.20
C PHE A 244 -0.29 -15.74 10.41
N MET A 245 -0.87 -14.59 10.70
CA MET A 245 -1.62 -14.41 11.95
C MET A 245 -2.84 -15.34 12.05
N LEU A 246 -3.56 -15.57 10.95
CA LEU A 246 -4.72 -16.47 10.95
C LEU A 246 -4.29 -17.92 11.19
N VAL A 247 -3.26 -18.37 10.48
CA VAL A 247 -2.70 -19.74 10.66
C VAL A 247 -2.18 -19.92 12.07
N TYR A 248 -1.44 -18.90 12.58
CA TYR A 248 -0.94 -18.93 13.95
C TYR A 248 -2.06 -19.04 15.00
N ALA A 249 -3.15 -18.27 14.82
CA ALA A 249 -4.29 -18.32 15.72
C ALA A 249 -4.99 -19.68 15.68
N GLU A 250 -5.14 -20.27 14.49
CA GLU A 250 -5.76 -21.58 14.29
C GLU A 250 -4.93 -22.70 14.93
N GLU A 251 -3.61 -22.73 14.69
CA GLU A 251 -2.68 -23.71 15.28
C GLU A 251 -2.63 -23.65 16.81
N ARG A 252 -2.87 -22.48 17.37
CA ARG A 252 -2.93 -22.29 18.83
C ARG A 252 -4.33 -22.41 19.42
N GLY A 253 -5.32 -22.79 18.62
CA GLY A 253 -6.70 -22.94 19.06
C GLY A 253 -7.38 -21.62 19.49
N VAL A 254 -6.87 -20.46 19.04
CA VAL A 254 -7.48 -19.16 19.30
C VAL A 254 -8.64 -18.94 18.35
N MET A 255 -9.85 -19.00 18.88
CA MET A 255 -11.07 -18.80 18.09
C MET A 255 -11.18 -17.37 17.56
N HIS A 256 -11.86 -17.21 16.43
CA HIS A 256 -12.17 -15.89 15.83
C HIS A 256 -10.94 -15.02 15.52
N GLY A 257 -9.81 -15.61 15.11
CA GLY A 257 -8.59 -14.89 14.73
C GLY A 257 -8.80 -13.79 13.69
N SER A 258 -9.77 -13.96 12.77
CA SER A 258 -10.11 -12.96 11.76
C SER A 258 -10.60 -11.61 12.32
N TRP A 259 -11.16 -11.59 13.54
CA TRP A 259 -11.59 -10.36 14.19
C TRP A 259 -10.44 -9.40 14.52
N PHE A 260 -9.19 -9.91 14.54
CA PHE A 260 -7.99 -9.08 14.62
C PHE A 260 -8.02 -7.95 13.55
N PHE A 261 -8.25 -8.31 12.30
CA PHE A 261 -8.24 -7.34 11.20
C PHE A 261 -9.40 -6.34 11.30
N THR A 262 -10.56 -6.79 11.79
CA THR A 262 -11.71 -5.91 12.00
C THR A 262 -11.43 -4.88 13.10
N VAL A 263 -10.94 -5.31 14.26
CA VAL A 263 -10.60 -4.41 15.38
C VAL A 263 -9.45 -3.47 14.97
N TYR A 264 -8.42 -4.00 14.28
CA TYR A 264 -7.36 -3.18 13.71
C TYR A 264 -7.90 -2.08 12.81
N ALA A 265 -8.76 -2.42 11.85
CA ALA A 265 -9.30 -1.48 10.88
C ALA A 265 -10.21 -0.42 11.51
N VAL A 266 -11.11 -0.81 12.43
CA VAL A 266 -12.00 0.11 13.14
C VAL A 266 -11.19 1.09 13.99
N THR A 267 -10.24 0.58 14.76
CA THR A 267 -9.34 1.41 15.59
C THR A 267 -8.54 2.37 14.72
N LEU A 268 -8.02 1.88 13.59
CA LEU A 268 -7.24 2.68 12.67
C LEU A 268 -8.05 3.82 12.06
N LEU A 269 -9.30 3.58 11.65
CA LEU A 269 -10.20 4.62 11.15
C LEU A 269 -10.42 5.73 12.18
N ALA A 270 -10.62 5.35 13.45
CA ALA A 270 -10.82 6.31 14.55
C ALA A 270 -9.55 7.13 14.86
N THR A 271 -8.38 6.52 14.78
CA THR A 271 -7.11 7.13 15.20
C THR A 271 -6.40 7.94 14.10
N ARG A 272 -6.68 7.68 12.81
CA ARG A 272 -6.03 8.36 11.66
C ARG A 272 -6.01 9.89 11.75
N PRO A 273 -7.15 10.59 11.98
CA PRO A 273 -7.14 12.05 12.06
C PRO A 273 -6.33 12.58 13.25
N MET A 274 -6.36 11.85 14.37
CA MET A 274 -5.65 12.21 15.60
C MET A 274 -4.14 12.13 15.41
N ILE A 275 -3.65 11.02 14.86
CA ILE A 275 -2.21 10.77 14.63
C ILE A 275 -1.62 11.81 13.66
N GLY A 276 -2.35 12.13 12.57
CA GLY A 276 -1.92 13.17 11.64
C GLY A 276 -1.73 14.52 12.33
N LYS A 277 -2.76 14.98 13.09
CA LYS A 277 -2.68 16.24 13.86
C LYS A 277 -1.55 16.23 14.91
N LEU A 278 -1.35 15.08 15.57
CA LEU A 278 -0.32 14.91 16.59
C LEU A 278 1.08 15.05 15.96
N THR A 279 1.26 14.46 14.78
CA THR A 279 2.52 14.53 14.03
C THR A 279 2.80 15.95 13.52
N ASP A 280 1.78 16.63 12.99
CA ASP A 280 1.94 18.00 12.51
C ASP A 280 2.24 18.98 13.67
N ARG A 281 1.78 18.68 14.91
CA ARG A 281 2.02 19.50 16.10
C ARG A 281 3.33 19.23 16.81
N PHE A 282 3.72 17.96 16.98
CA PHE A 282 4.86 17.54 17.81
C PHE A 282 6.08 17.10 16.99
N GLY A 283 5.93 16.97 15.67
CA GLY A 283 6.96 16.48 14.75
C GLY A 283 6.98 14.93 14.65
N PHE A 284 7.61 14.45 13.58
CA PHE A 284 7.66 13.03 13.24
C PHE A 284 8.28 12.17 14.36
N VAL A 285 9.48 12.54 14.84
CA VAL A 285 10.29 11.69 15.73
C VAL A 285 9.56 11.38 17.04
N LYS A 286 8.94 12.39 17.65
CA LYS A 286 8.26 12.26 18.94
C LYS A 286 7.01 11.37 18.88
N VAL A 287 6.38 11.28 17.71
CA VAL A 287 5.19 10.43 17.52
C VAL A 287 5.56 9.06 16.96
N ALA A 288 6.57 8.98 16.09
CA ALA A 288 6.97 7.74 15.44
C ALA A 288 7.61 6.74 16.43
N ILE A 289 8.47 7.20 17.34
CA ILE A 289 9.15 6.30 18.30
C ILE A 289 8.13 5.53 19.16
N PRO A 290 7.19 6.17 19.88
CA PRO A 290 6.16 5.44 20.62
C PRO A 290 5.31 4.52 19.73
N SER A 291 4.97 4.96 18.52
CA SER A 291 4.16 4.16 17.59
C SER A 291 4.91 2.90 17.13
N VAL A 292 6.19 2.99 16.78
CA VAL A 292 7.00 1.81 16.41
C VAL A 292 7.16 0.88 17.60
N PHE A 293 7.34 1.40 18.81
CA PHE A 293 7.38 0.59 20.03
C PHE A 293 6.07 -0.16 20.26
N MET A 294 4.91 0.51 20.07
CA MET A 294 3.61 -0.14 20.15
C MET A 294 3.46 -1.26 19.09
N THR A 295 4.03 -1.09 17.89
CA THR A 295 4.07 -2.17 16.89
C THR A 295 4.82 -3.39 17.41
N ALA A 296 5.99 -3.21 18.00
CA ALA A 296 6.77 -4.29 18.59
C ALA A 296 6.02 -4.98 19.75
N CYS A 297 5.39 -4.20 20.64
CA CYS A 297 4.55 -4.73 21.71
C CYS A 297 3.37 -5.56 21.17
N SER A 298 2.74 -5.10 20.08
CA SER A 298 1.66 -5.85 19.44
C SER A 298 2.12 -7.21 18.93
N LEU A 299 3.28 -7.30 18.25
CA LEU A 299 3.81 -8.58 17.79
C LEU A 299 4.14 -9.51 18.96
N ALA A 300 4.78 -8.99 20.01
CA ALA A 300 5.06 -9.77 21.21
C ALA A 300 3.76 -10.31 21.83
N LEU A 301 2.71 -9.47 21.89
CA LEU A 301 1.41 -9.87 22.43
C LEU A 301 0.71 -10.92 21.55
N ILE A 302 0.82 -10.82 20.21
CA ILE A 302 0.35 -11.89 19.31
C ILE A 302 1.07 -13.20 19.66
N GLY A 303 2.39 -13.16 19.84
CA GLY A 303 3.21 -14.34 20.15
C GLY A 303 2.80 -15.07 21.43
N ILE A 304 2.43 -14.34 22.47
CA ILE A 304 2.01 -14.93 23.75
C ILE A 304 0.48 -15.08 23.88
N SER A 305 -0.29 -14.74 22.84
CA SER A 305 -1.75 -14.81 22.89
C SER A 305 -2.25 -16.24 23.06
N THR A 306 -3.14 -16.46 24.01
CA THR A 306 -3.78 -17.74 24.30
C THR A 306 -5.29 -17.69 24.13
N ASN A 307 -5.83 -16.51 23.90
CA ASN A 307 -7.27 -16.30 23.72
C ASN A 307 -7.55 -15.11 22.80
N THR A 308 -8.80 -15.03 22.34
CA THR A 308 -9.28 -13.99 21.41
C THR A 308 -9.09 -12.59 21.99
N ALA A 309 -9.32 -12.38 23.27
CA ALA A 309 -9.22 -11.04 23.89
C ALA A 309 -7.80 -10.46 23.81
N MET A 310 -6.76 -11.29 24.06
CA MET A 310 -5.37 -10.88 23.91
C MET A 310 -5.05 -10.54 22.45
N LEU A 311 -5.58 -11.31 21.50
CA LEU A 311 -5.39 -11.07 20.07
C LEU A 311 -6.05 -9.76 19.61
N LEU A 312 -7.25 -9.46 20.11
CA LEU A 312 -7.95 -8.19 19.83
C LEU A 312 -7.24 -6.99 20.48
N LEU A 313 -6.67 -7.16 21.69
CA LEU A 313 -5.83 -6.14 22.29
C LEU A 313 -4.56 -5.88 21.47
N ALA A 314 -3.93 -6.93 20.94
CA ALA A 314 -2.79 -6.79 20.05
C ALA A 314 -3.18 -6.02 18.76
N ALA A 315 -4.36 -6.27 18.18
CA ALA A 315 -4.88 -5.55 17.04
C ALA A 315 -5.09 -4.05 17.35
N PHE A 316 -5.67 -3.75 18.51
CA PHE A 316 -5.85 -2.39 18.99
C PHE A 316 -4.52 -1.64 19.11
N ILE A 317 -3.53 -2.25 19.78
CA ILE A 317 -2.17 -1.69 19.94
C ILE A 317 -1.51 -1.51 18.58
N ASN A 318 -1.65 -2.46 17.65
CA ASN A 318 -1.05 -2.39 16.32
C ASN A 318 -1.60 -1.22 15.49
N ALA A 319 -2.86 -0.86 15.66
CA ALA A 319 -3.47 0.28 14.98
C ALA A 319 -2.82 1.61 15.40
N PHE A 320 -2.47 1.78 16.67
CA PHE A 320 -1.66 2.92 17.15
C PHE A 320 -0.19 2.79 16.79
N GLY A 321 0.29 1.58 16.57
CA GLY A 321 1.66 1.28 16.15
C GLY A 321 1.86 1.47 14.65
N TYR A 322 1.83 0.38 13.91
CA TYR A 322 2.06 0.38 12.45
C TYR A 322 1.06 1.27 11.71
N GLY A 323 -0.21 1.23 12.13
CA GLY A 323 -1.26 2.05 11.56
C GLY A 323 -0.96 3.55 11.59
N ALA A 324 -0.30 4.02 12.63
CA ALA A 324 0.14 5.42 12.75
C ALA A 324 1.40 5.70 11.93
N VAL A 325 2.41 4.84 12.05
CA VAL A 325 3.74 5.08 11.46
C VAL A 325 3.73 5.02 9.94
N GLN A 326 2.96 4.14 9.33
CA GLN A 326 2.95 3.94 7.88
C GLN A 326 2.66 5.24 7.09
N PRO A 327 1.57 6.01 7.34
CA PRO A 327 1.33 7.26 6.61
C PRO A 327 2.31 8.38 6.98
N MET A 328 2.86 8.35 8.20
CA MET A 328 3.90 9.30 8.61
C MET A 328 5.19 9.11 7.80
N LEU A 329 5.61 7.86 7.58
CA LEU A 329 6.77 7.53 6.75
C LEU A 329 6.54 7.87 5.28
N GLN A 330 5.33 7.61 4.74
CA GLN A 330 4.95 8.06 3.40
C GLN A 330 5.03 9.59 3.28
N SER A 331 4.51 10.32 4.27
CA SER A 331 4.59 11.77 4.34
C SER A 331 6.04 12.25 4.38
N LEU A 332 6.89 11.64 5.20
CA LEU A 332 8.31 11.99 5.32
C LEU A 332 9.07 11.75 4.00
N CYS A 333 8.81 10.65 3.29
CA CYS A 333 9.35 10.42 1.96
C CYS A 333 8.98 11.54 0.98
N MET A 334 7.72 12.01 1.00
CA MET A 334 7.29 13.09 0.11
C MET A 334 7.89 14.45 0.50
N LYS A 335 8.07 14.70 1.81
CA LYS A 335 8.71 15.91 2.34
C LYS A 335 10.20 15.99 2.03
N SER A 336 10.87 14.86 1.83
CA SER A 336 12.32 14.78 1.64
C SER A 336 12.81 15.34 0.30
N VAL A 337 11.93 15.52 -0.68
CA VAL A 337 12.26 15.93 -2.04
C VAL A 337 11.44 17.13 -2.52
N PRO A 338 11.93 17.93 -3.49
CA PRO A 338 11.11 18.93 -4.15
C PRO A 338 9.97 18.29 -4.97
N THR A 339 8.95 19.09 -5.29
CA THR A 339 7.72 18.64 -5.96
C THR A 339 7.99 17.89 -7.28
N GLU A 340 9.02 18.32 -8.02
CA GLU A 340 9.42 17.73 -9.30
C GLU A 340 9.89 16.28 -9.15
N ARG A 341 10.46 15.91 -8.00
CA ARG A 341 11.04 14.59 -7.72
C ARG A 341 10.16 13.69 -6.84
N ARG A 342 8.95 14.11 -6.48
CA ARG A 342 8.02 13.31 -5.65
C ARG A 342 7.66 11.96 -6.27
N GLY A 343 7.73 11.83 -7.60
CA GLY A 343 7.58 10.53 -8.27
C GLY A 343 8.65 9.53 -7.86
N SER A 344 9.92 9.93 -7.87
CA SER A 344 11.03 9.09 -7.40
C SER A 344 10.93 8.77 -5.91
N ALA A 345 10.52 9.74 -5.08
CA ALA A 345 10.32 9.50 -3.64
C ALA A 345 9.19 8.51 -3.36
N SER A 346 8.07 8.62 -4.10
CA SER A 346 6.97 7.65 -4.04
C SER A 346 7.44 6.25 -4.45
N GLY A 347 8.17 6.16 -5.58
CA GLY A 347 8.77 4.90 -6.04
C GLY A 347 9.69 4.28 -4.98
N THR A 348 10.57 5.09 -4.38
CA THR A 348 11.50 4.65 -3.32
C THR A 348 10.77 4.14 -2.08
N ASN A 349 9.70 4.82 -1.65
CA ASN A 349 8.86 4.38 -0.53
C ASN A 349 8.22 3.00 -0.81
N TYR A 350 7.64 2.84 -2.02
CA TYR A 350 7.00 1.57 -2.37
C TYR A 350 8.00 0.44 -2.61
N ILE A 351 9.22 0.71 -3.08
CA ILE A 351 10.28 -0.30 -3.12
C ILE A 351 10.53 -0.84 -1.71
N GLY A 352 10.60 0.04 -0.69
CA GLY A 352 10.73 -0.38 0.71
C GLY A 352 9.56 -1.27 1.16
N MET A 353 8.32 -0.88 0.87
CA MET A 353 7.12 -1.65 1.22
C MET A 353 7.03 -2.99 0.49
N ASP A 354 7.25 -2.99 -0.83
CA ASP A 354 7.16 -4.21 -1.65
C ASP A 354 8.26 -5.21 -1.25
N SER A 355 9.49 -4.71 -0.94
CA SER A 355 10.57 -5.53 -0.40
C SER A 355 10.22 -6.14 0.96
N ALA A 356 9.59 -5.38 1.84
CA ALA A 356 9.11 -5.89 3.14
C ALA A 356 8.04 -6.97 2.97
N THR A 357 7.16 -6.82 1.96
CA THR A 357 6.10 -7.80 1.64
C THR A 357 6.67 -9.12 1.13
N ILE A 358 7.84 -9.10 0.49
CA ILE A 358 8.53 -10.30 0.04
C ILE A 358 9.34 -10.91 1.18
N ILE A 359 10.17 -10.12 1.85
CA ILE A 359 11.16 -10.59 2.82
C ILE A 359 10.53 -10.93 4.17
N GLY A 360 9.59 -10.11 4.68
CA GLY A 360 8.97 -10.28 5.99
C GLY A 360 8.31 -11.66 6.16
N PRO A 361 7.33 -12.01 5.31
CA PRO A 361 6.70 -13.33 5.36
C PRO A 361 7.68 -14.48 5.10
N SER A 362 8.68 -14.30 4.22
CA SER A 362 9.67 -15.33 3.94
C SER A 362 10.52 -15.66 5.18
N VAL A 363 11.01 -14.64 5.88
CA VAL A 363 11.75 -14.81 7.14
C VAL A 363 10.85 -15.43 8.21
N CYS A 364 9.61 -14.93 8.34
CA CYS A 364 8.63 -15.45 9.28
C CYS A 364 8.31 -16.93 9.02
N GLY A 365 8.18 -17.33 7.74
CA GLY A 365 7.95 -18.72 7.33
C GLY A 365 9.12 -19.64 7.67
N ILE A 366 10.36 -19.22 7.39
CA ILE A 366 11.57 -20.01 7.76
C ILE A 366 11.62 -20.24 9.27
N VAL A 367 11.28 -19.22 10.07
CA VAL A 367 11.22 -19.35 11.53
C VAL A 367 10.10 -20.31 11.95
N ALA A 368 8.95 -20.24 11.31
CA ALA A 368 7.82 -21.15 11.56
C ALA A 368 8.15 -22.60 11.18
N ASP A 369 8.86 -22.82 10.10
CA ASP A 369 9.32 -24.15 9.69
C ASP A 369 10.34 -24.76 10.66
N THR A 370 11.19 -23.88 11.26
CA THR A 370 12.26 -24.33 12.16
C THR A 370 11.77 -24.54 13.59
N PHE A 371 10.94 -23.63 14.10
CA PHE A 371 10.53 -23.57 15.51
C PHE A 371 9.02 -23.85 15.70
N GLY A 372 8.28 -24.13 14.63
CA GLY A 372 6.84 -24.24 14.63
C GLY A 372 6.14 -22.89 14.82
N TYR A 373 4.81 -22.93 14.91
CA TYR A 373 3.96 -21.76 15.20
C TYR A 373 4.04 -21.39 16.69
N THR A 374 5.20 -20.91 17.11
CA THR A 374 5.54 -20.58 18.50
C THR A 374 5.68 -19.06 18.70
N PRO A 375 5.71 -18.56 19.95
CA PRO A 375 6.01 -17.15 20.22
C PRO A 375 7.31 -16.66 19.59
N THR A 376 8.30 -17.54 19.38
CA THR A 376 9.61 -17.25 18.78
C THR A 376 9.45 -16.62 17.40
N MET A 377 8.49 -17.10 16.58
CA MET A 377 8.19 -16.56 15.26
C MET A 377 7.92 -15.04 15.30
N TRP A 378 7.10 -14.60 16.25
CA TRP A 378 6.74 -13.20 16.39
C TRP A 378 7.82 -12.38 17.06
N LEU A 379 8.55 -12.94 18.02
CA LEU A 379 9.70 -12.28 18.65
C LEU A 379 10.81 -11.99 17.64
N VAL A 380 11.10 -12.89 16.73
CA VAL A 380 12.06 -12.63 15.63
C VAL A 380 11.57 -11.46 14.76
N MET A 381 10.27 -11.36 14.49
CA MET A 381 9.71 -10.25 13.72
C MET A 381 9.69 -8.91 14.48
N THR A 382 9.89 -8.88 15.80
CA THR A 382 10.08 -7.62 16.54
C THR A 382 11.46 -7.00 16.29
N VAL A 383 12.47 -7.80 15.94
CA VAL A 383 13.85 -7.34 15.74
C VAL A 383 13.95 -6.26 14.65
N PRO A 384 13.47 -6.44 13.41
CA PRO A 384 13.52 -5.39 12.40
C PRO A 384 12.73 -4.14 12.81
N ILE A 385 11.63 -4.28 13.56
CA ILE A 385 10.85 -3.14 14.06
C ILE A 385 11.66 -2.33 15.06
N LEU A 386 12.29 -2.99 16.04
CA LEU A 386 13.16 -2.33 17.02
C LEU A 386 14.38 -1.69 16.33
N ALA A 387 14.95 -2.35 15.31
CA ALA A 387 16.00 -1.75 14.48
C ALA A 387 15.49 -0.46 13.78
N GLY A 388 14.26 -0.45 13.28
CA GLY A 388 13.61 0.73 12.73
C GLY A 388 13.43 1.84 13.77
N MET A 389 13.06 1.50 15.00
CA MET A 389 12.96 2.46 16.11
C MET A 389 14.33 3.08 16.45
N VAL A 390 15.37 2.26 16.56
CA VAL A 390 16.75 2.70 16.79
C VAL A 390 17.22 3.60 15.64
N ALA A 391 16.91 3.23 14.39
CA ALA A 391 17.23 4.05 13.23
C ALA A 391 16.56 5.44 13.30
N ILE A 392 15.28 5.54 13.69
CA ILE A 392 14.59 6.82 13.89
C ILE A 392 15.30 7.65 14.97
N PHE A 393 15.70 7.03 16.08
CA PHE A 393 16.39 7.71 17.17
C PHE A 393 17.78 8.23 16.76
N LEU A 394 18.59 7.40 16.12
CA LEU A 394 19.94 7.76 15.67
C LEU A 394 19.91 8.80 14.55
N LEU A 395 18.94 8.68 13.62
CA LEU A 395 18.79 9.56 12.46
C LEU A 395 17.83 10.72 12.73
N ARG A 396 17.54 11.05 13.99
CA ARG A 396 16.62 12.14 14.36
C ARG A 396 17.00 13.48 13.73
N ARG A 397 18.30 13.84 13.75
CA ARG A 397 18.78 15.12 13.17
C ARG A 397 18.53 15.23 11.66
N PRO A 398 18.91 14.25 10.82
CA PRO A 398 18.53 14.24 9.40
C PRO A 398 17.02 14.30 9.17
N ILE A 399 16.22 13.58 9.97
CA ILE A 399 14.76 13.56 9.85
C ILE A 399 14.16 14.93 10.18
N GLU A 400 14.53 15.53 11.29
CA GLU A 400 14.10 16.90 11.68
C GLU A 400 14.53 17.94 10.64
N LYS A 401 15.70 17.79 10.02
CA LYS A 401 16.14 18.65 8.91
C LYS A 401 15.21 18.58 7.72
N ILE A 402 14.72 17.38 7.36
CA ILE A 402 13.73 17.19 6.28
C ILE A 402 12.43 17.91 6.61
N GLU A 403 11.92 17.78 7.84
CA GLU A 403 10.69 18.45 8.26
C GLU A 403 10.84 19.99 8.23
N ASN A 404 11.93 20.52 8.79
CA ASN A 404 12.18 21.96 8.84
C ASN A 404 12.41 22.55 7.44
N GLN A 405 13.10 21.86 6.55
CA GLN A 405 13.27 22.29 5.16
C GLN A 405 11.95 22.33 4.39
N PHE A 406 11.02 21.42 4.70
CA PHE A 406 9.69 21.40 4.10
C PHE A 406 8.82 22.55 4.64
N ALA A 407 8.88 22.85 5.92
CA ALA A 407 8.11 23.93 6.56
C ALA A 407 8.53 25.33 6.09
N ASN A 408 9.82 25.52 5.76
CA ASN A 408 10.41 26.80 5.33
C ASN A 408 10.30 27.06 3.81
N LYS A 409 9.78 26.11 3.04
CA LYS A 409 9.50 26.25 1.60
C LYS A 409 8.03 26.56 1.35
#